data_44b6a4249e396eaa2cbf767e36254606
#
_entry.id   44b6a4249e396eaa2cbf767e36254606
#
_cell.length_a   1.000
_cell.length_b   1.000
_cell.length_c   1.000
_cell.angle_alpha   90.00
_cell.angle_beta   90.00
_cell.angle_gamma   90.00
#
_symmetry.space_group_name_H-M   'P 1'
#
loop_
_entity.id
_entity.type
_entity.pdbx_description
1 polymer ?
#
loop_
_entity_poly.entity_id
_entity_poly.type
_entity_poly.pdbx_seq_one_letter_code
_entity_poly.pdbx_strand_id
1 'polypeptide(L)'
;MEVSLLLMEQIAQLFIVLLMGYIVVKAKLLKPSDSKVLSVVFVYLIMPCVVLNAFQIDDTPEIRAGLLYSMAIAVGMHVVFLAFDTVIRRPLKLDVIERVNIIYSNAAALVIPLVQALLGSEYVVYSCAFVIVQLILLWTHASACLQGSTKLEWKKILINVNLLAIVAGALLYLLHISLPAPIVSTLSSVGNMIGPMGMLLAGMAIAEVPLKKVFCTLRNYLPVVLRLLVVPVIVLLLLRVVHAAGWISDGKAILMTVYLSAITPSCATVTSMAQLYNRDAAHSSALYVLSTLLSIFTMPLMIGLFEVLI
;
A
#
# COMPACT_ATOMS: atom_id res chain seq x y z
N MET A 1 -21.84 -3.71 -12.29
CA MET A 1 -21.71 -5.17 -12.24
C MET A 1 -20.50 -5.67 -13.06
N GLU A 2 -20.25 -5.16 -14.26
CA GLU A 2 -19.09 -5.51 -15.08
C GLU A 2 -17.75 -5.08 -14.45
N VAL A 3 -17.65 -3.87 -13.93
CA VAL A 3 -16.44 -3.35 -13.25
C VAL A 3 -16.10 -4.20 -12.03
N SER A 4 -17.10 -4.62 -11.25
CA SER A 4 -16.91 -5.47 -10.07
C SER A 4 -16.40 -6.87 -10.44
N LEU A 5 -16.82 -7.42 -11.57
CA LEU A 5 -16.36 -8.74 -12.05
C LEU A 5 -14.92 -8.68 -12.55
N LEU A 6 -14.59 -7.65 -13.34
CA LEU A 6 -13.24 -7.40 -13.83
C LEU A 6 -12.25 -7.21 -12.66
N LEU A 7 -12.69 -6.50 -11.61
CA LEU A 7 -11.96 -6.32 -10.36
C LEU A 7 -11.66 -7.65 -9.67
N MET A 8 -12.67 -8.51 -9.57
CA MET A 8 -12.50 -9.83 -8.96
C MET A 8 -11.52 -10.70 -9.74
N GLU A 9 -11.54 -10.64 -11.08
CA GLU A 9 -10.57 -11.35 -11.93
C GLU A 9 -9.14 -10.86 -11.70
N GLN A 10 -8.92 -9.55 -11.68
CA GLN A 10 -7.59 -8.98 -11.44
C GLN A 10 -7.06 -9.31 -10.05
N ILE A 11 -7.90 -9.22 -9.04
CA ILE A 11 -7.54 -9.62 -7.68
C ILE A 11 -7.23 -11.12 -7.64
N ALA A 12 -8.05 -11.97 -8.27
CA ALA A 12 -7.81 -13.40 -8.33
C ALA A 12 -6.48 -13.74 -9.02
N GLN A 13 -6.15 -13.06 -10.14
CA GLN A 13 -4.85 -13.24 -10.81
C GLN A 13 -3.67 -12.92 -9.88
N LEU A 14 -3.73 -11.80 -9.16
CA LEU A 14 -2.69 -11.41 -8.20
C LEU A 14 -2.55 -12.47 -7.09
N PHE A 15 -3.66 -13.01 -6.60
CA PHE A 15 -3.61 -14.06 -5.56
C PHE A 15 -3.15 -15.42 -6.07
N ILE A 16 -3.38 -15.75 -7.34
CA ILE A 16 -2.76 -16.95 -7.96
C ILE A 16 -1.25 -16.82 -7.96
N VAL A 17 -0.69 -15.64 -8.29
CA VAL A 17 0.75 -15.40 -8.21
C VAL A 17 1.26 -15.47 -6.77
N LEU A 18 0.50 -14.98 -5.80
CA LEU A 18 0.80 -15.13 -4.38
C LEU A 18 0.88 -16.62 -4.00
N LEU A 19 -0.09 -17.43 -4.46
CA LEU A 19 -0.08 -18.89 -4.22
C LEU A 19 1.15 -19.56 -4.86
N MET A 20 1.58 -19.14 -6.05
CA MET A 20 2.82 -19.61 -6.65
C MET A 20 4.03 -19.34 -5.76
N GLY A 21 4.15 -18.12 -5.18
CA GLY A 21 5.20 -17.77 -4.22
C GLY A 21 5.19 -18.64 -2.97
N TYR A 22 3.99 -18.93 -2.43
CA TYR A 22 3.82 -19.87 -1.32
C TYR A 22 4.28 -21.28 -1.68
N ILE A 23 3.85 -21.82 -2.82
CA ILE A 23 4.16 -23.17 -3.30
C ILE A 23 5.65 -23.35 -3.52
N VAL A 24 6.34 -22.39 -4.15
CA VAL A 24 7.78 -22.47 -4.44
C VAL A 24 8.61 -22.63 -3.16
N VAL A 25 8.23 -21.97 -2.07
CA VAL A 25 8.88 -22.13 -0.76
C VAL A 25 8.50 -23.46 -0.10
N LYS A 26 7.23 -23.86 -0.12
CA LYS A 26 6.77 -25.13 0.47
C LYS A 26 7.31 -26.35 -0.28
N ALA A 27 7.50 -26.24 -1.59
CA ALA A 27 8.16 -27.26 -2.42
C ALA A 27 9.69 -27.30 -2.23
N LYS A 28 10.25 -26.40 -1.38
CA LYS A 28 11.69 -26.28 -1.12
C LYS A 28 12.54 -25.93 -2.34
N LEU A 29 11.95 -25.37 -3.37
CA LEU A 29 12.67 -24.86 -4.55
C LEU A 29 13.41 -23.55 -4.22
N LEU A 30 12.81 -22.71 -3.38
CA LEU A 30 13.44 -21.53 -2.77
C LEU A 30 13.39 -21.66 -1.25
N LYS A 31 14.41 -21.09 -0.60
CA LYS A 31 14.41 -20.92 0.86
C LYS A 31 13.66 -19.64 1.23
N PRO A 32 13.07 -19.57 2.43
CA PRO A 32 12.49 -18.32 2.92
C PRO A 32 13.47 -17.13 2.86
N SER A 33 14.75 -17.37 3.14
CA SER A 33 15.81 -16.35 3.07
C SER A 33 16.00 -15.71 1.69
N ASP A 34 15.62 -16.41 0.62
CA ASP A 34 15.81 -15.95 -0.76
C ASP A 34 14.84 -14.81 -1.11
N SER A 35 13.76 -14.67 -0.34
CA SER A 35 12.84 -13.51 -0.39
C SER A 35 13.58 -12.17 -0.21
N LYS A 36 14.69 -12.16 0.55
CA LYS A 36 15.53 -10.95 0.71
C LYS A 36 16.11 -10.46 -0.61
N VAL A 37 16.62 -11.35 -1.45
CA VAL A 37 17.21 -10.99 -2.74
C VAL A 37 16.16 -10.42 -3.68
N LEU A 38 15.01 -11.08 -3.75
CA LEU A 38 13.87 -10.61 -4.55
C LEU A 38 13.31 -9.28 -4.02
N SER A 39 13.29 -9.10 -2.70
CA SER A 39 12.88 -7.83 -2.08
C SER A 39 13.82 -6.68 -2.43
N VAL A 40 15.13 -6.92 -2.54
CA VAL A 40 16.09 -5.91 -2.99
C VAL A 40 15.79 -5.49 -4.44
N VAL A 41 15.58 -6.46 -5.34
CA VAL A 41 15.20 -6.18 -6.74
C VAL A 41 13.87 -5.40 -6.79
N PHE A 42 12.88 -5.82 -5.99
CA PHE A 42 11.58 -5.17 -5.94
C PHE A 42 11.68 -3.70 -5.48
N VAL A 43 12.37 -3.46 -4.35
CA VAL A 43 12.42 -2.13 -3.70
C VAL A 43 13.36 -1.17 -4.43
N TYR A 44 14.52 -1.66 -4.91
CA TYR A 44 15.59 -0.81 -5.43
C TYR A 44 15.61 -0.71 -6.96
N LEU A 45 14.90 -1.58 -7.67
CA LEU A 45 14.85 -1.57 -9.13
C LEU A 45 13.42 -1.37 -9.65
N ILE A 46 12.49 -2.27 -9.30
CA ILE A 46 11.14 -2.27 -9.87
C ILE A 46 10.35 -1.04 -9.41
N MET A 47 10.27 -0.80 -8.10
CA MET A 47 9.52 0.31 -7.53
C MET A 47 9.95 1.69 -8.06
N PRO A 48 11.26 2.04 -8.09
CA PRO A 48 11.71 3.30 -8.67
C PRO A 48 11.35 3.46 -10.15
N CYS A 49 11.45 2.38 -10.93
CA CYS A 49 11.06 2.42 -12.35
C CYS A 49 9.58 2.74 -12.53
N VAL A 50 8.69 2.12 -11.74
CA VAL A 50 7.25 2.40 -11.79
C VAL A 50 6.97 3.85 -11.43
N VAL A 51 7.58 4.32 -10.34
CA VAL A 51 7.37 5.69 -9.85
C VAL A 51 7.84 6.72 -10.88
N LEU A 52 9.07 6.57 -11.41
CA LEU A 52 9.59 7.48 -12.43
C LEU A 52 8.73 7.46 -13.70
N ASN A 53 8.26 6.28 -14.12
CA ASN A 53 7.39 6.14 -15.28
C ASN A 53 6.02 6.80 -15.05
N ALA A 54 5.47 6.74 -13.84
CA ALA A 54 4.19 7.37 -13.50
C ALA A 54 4.21 8.90 -13.62
N PHE A 55 5.37 9.54 -13.49
CA PHE A 55 5.55 10.98 -13.70
C PHE A 55 5.85 11.37 -15.15
N GLN A 56 5.97 10.41 -16.09
CA GLN A 56 6.11 10.69 -17.52
C GLN A 56 4.73 10.88 -18.16
N ILE A 57 3.99 11.86 -17.70
CA ILE A 57 2.65 12.25 -18.15
C ILE A 57 2.67 13.72 -18.57
N ASP A 58 1.69 14.10 -19.40
CA ASP A 58 1.55 15.47 -19.86
C ASP A 58 1.20 16.38 -18.69
N ASP A 59 1.75 17.60 -18.70
CA ASP A 59 1.48 18.61 -17.68
C ASP A 59 0.27 19.44 -18.08
N THR A 60 -0.91 19.05 -17.61
CA THR A 60 -2.15 19.78 -17.80
C THR A 60 -2.70 20.35 -16.49
N PRO A 61 -3.53 21.41 -16.55
CA PRO A 61 -4.17 21.94 -15.34
C PRO A 61 -4.99 20.89 -14.58
N GLU A 62 -5.62 19.95 -15.28
CA GLU A 62 -6.42 18.86 -14.72
C GLU A 62 -5.55 17.88 -13.93
N ILE A 63 -4.39 17.49 -14.47
CA ILE A 63 -3.43 16.60 -13.81
C ILE A 63 -2.85 17.29 -12.56
N ARG A 64 -2.49 18.56 -12.64
CA ARG A 64 -2.02 19.33 -11.47
C ARG A 64 -3.09 19.39 -10.38
N ALA A 65 -4.34 19.69 -10.76
CA ALA A 65 -5.46 19.69 -9.82
C ALA A 65 -5.66 18.30 -9.20
N GLY A 66 -5.58 17.24 -9.98
CA GLY A 66 -5.66 15.85 -9.52
C GLY A 66 -4.56 15.48 -8.54
N LEU A 67 -3.31 15.90 -8.79
CA LEU A 67 -2.18 15.67 -7.87
C LEU A 67 -2.37 16.39 -6.53
N LEU A 68 -2.78 17.67 -6.56
CA LEU A 68 -3.09 18.41 -5.34
C LEU A 68 -4.27 17.81 -4.58
N TYR A 69 -5.30 17.40 -5.31
CA TYR A 69 -6.47 16.75 -4.75
C TYR A 69 -6.10 15.41 -4.10
N SER A 70 -5.36 14.53 -4.80
CA SER A 70 -4.93 13.24 -4.26
C SER A 70 -4.06 13.41 -3.02
N MET A 71 -3.19 14.43 -2.99
CA MET A 71 -2.37 14.76 -1.82
C MET A 71 -3.22 15.21 -0.63
N ALA A 72 -4.19 16.10 -0.85
CA ALA A 72 -5.09 16.56 0.21
C ALA A 72 -5.91 15.40 0.80
N ILE A 73 -6.45 14.53 -0.06
CA ILE A 73 -7.19 13.34 0.37
C ILE A 73 -6.28 12.37 1.12
N ALA A 74 -5.05 12.13 0.64
CA ALA A 74 -4.09 11.25 1.31
C ALA A 74 -3.73 11.74 2.71
N VAL A 75 -3.47 13.04 2.87
CA VAL A 75 -3.23 13.66 4.18
C VAL A 75 -4.46 13.52 5.07
N GLY A 76 -5.65 13.84 4.56
CA GLY A 76 -6.91 13.72 5.30
C GLY A 76 -7.14 12.28 5.80
N MET A 77 -6.94 11.28 4.95
CA MET A 77 -7.06 9.86 5.33
C MET A 77 -6.08 9.48 6.45
N HIS A 78 -4.83 9.91 6.37
CA HIS A 78 -3.84 9.59 7.41
C HIS A 78 -4.16 10.31 8.73
N VAL A 79 -4.69 11.53 8.69
CA VAL A 79 -5.21 12.21 9.89
C VAL A 79 -6.34 11.38 10.53
N VAL A 80 -7.26 10.86 9.72
CA VAL A 80 -8.34 9.97 10.20
C VAL A 80 -7.76 8.70 10.83
N PHE A 81 -6.77 8.06 10.22
CA PHE A 81 -6.12 6.85 10.77
C PHE A 81 -5.47 7.11 12.13
N LEU A 82 -4.74 8.22 12.26
CA LEU A 82 -4.08 8.61 13.50
C LEU A 82 -5.10 9.01 14.59
N ALA A 83 -6.15 9.72 14.23
CA ALA A 83 -7.23 10.06 15.13
C ALA A 83 -7.96 8.80 15.61
N PHE A 84 -8.31 7.90 14.69
CA PHE A 84 -8.92 6.61 14.99
C PHE A 84 -8.07 5.80 15.99
N ASP A 85 -6.76 5.63 15.71
CA ASP A 85 -5.84 4.96 16.65
C ASP A 85 -5.89 5.59 18.04
N THR A 86 -5.86 6.92 18.10
CA THR A 86 -5.87 7.64 19.39
C THR A 86 -7.13 7.33 20.22
N VAL A 87 -8.28 7.21 19.56
CA VAL A 87 -9.57 6.90 20.19
C VAL A 87 -9.63 5.45 20.65
N ILE A 88 -9.23 4.49 19.78
CA ILE A 88 -9.48 3.05 20.04
C ILE A 88 -8.40 2.36 20.86
N ARG A 89 -7.15 2.87 20.86
CA ARG A 89 -6.00 2.18 21.47
C ARG A 89 -6.19 1.82 22.94
N ARG A 90 -6.80 2.71 23.74
CA ARG A 90 -7.04 2.48 25.17
C ARG A 90 -8.20 1.53 25.43
N PRO A 91 -9.43 1.77 24.91
CA PRO A 91 -10.58 0.89 25.16
C PRO A 91 -10.36 -0.53 24.65
N LEU A 92 -9.69 -0.71 23.50
CA LEU A 92 -9.43 -2.03 22.94
C LEU A 92 -8.11 -2.64 23.43
N LYS A 93 -7.35 -1.95 24.29
CA LYS A 93 -6.06 -2.38 24.85
C LYS A 93 -5.10 -2.83 23.75
N LEU A 94 -5.00 -2.05 22.68
CA LEU A 94 -4.14 -2.36 21.53
C LEU A 94 -2.68 -2.17 21.92
N ASP A 95 -1.86 -3.15 21.61
CA ASP A 95 -0.41 -3.02 21.71
C ASP A 95 0.18 -2.21 20.54
N VAL A 96 1.47 -1.91 20.60
CA VAL A 96 2.13 -1.07 19.59
C VAL A 96 2.14 -1.75 18.22
N ILE A 97 2.31 -3.08 18.16
CA ILE A 97 2.33 -3.85 16.92
C ILE A 97 0.96 -3.82 16.25
N GLU A 98 -0.12 -4.07 17.02
CA GLU A 98 -1.49 -4.02 16.52
C GLU A 98 -1.81 -2.64 15.94
N ARG A 99 -1.47 -1.56 16.67
CA ARG A 99 -1.71 -0.17 16.27
C ARG A 99 -1.03 0.18 14.95
N VAL A 100 0.27 -0.08 14.81
CA VAL A 100 0.98 0.25 13.56
C VAL A 100 0.52 -0.62 12.38
N ASN A 101 0.10 -1.87 12.61
CA ASN A 101 -0.51 -2.70 11.57
C ASN A 101 -1.92 -2.22 11.16
N ILE A 102 -2.66 -1.56 12.04
CA ILE A 102 -3.96 -0.95 11.71
C ILE A 102 -3.77 0.32 10.86
N ILE A 103 -2.79 1.17 11.19
CA ILE A 103 -2.59 2.46 10.53
C ILE A 103 -1.96 2.28 9.15
N TYR A 104 -0.89 1.48 9.03
CA TYR A 104 -0.06 1.42 7.83
C TYR A 104 -0.44 0.29 6.88
N SER A 105 -0.73 0.67 5.65
CA SER A 105 -1.19 -0.21 4.57
C SER A 105 -0.06 -0.67 3.66
N ASN A 106 -0.27 -1.79 2.95
CA ASN A 106 0.64 -2.26 1.92
C ASN A 106 0.40 -1.56 0.57
N ALA A 107 0.19 -0.23 0.62
CA ALA A 107 -0.18 0.56 -0.54
C ALA A 107 0.85 0.46 -1.67
N ALA A 108 2.14 0.60 -1.36
CA ALA A 108 3.18 0.62 -2.40
C ALA A 108 3.26 -0.68 -3.21
N ALA A 109 3.07 -1.84 -2.58
CA ALA A 109 3.22 -3.12 -3.26
C ALA A 109 1.94 -3.62 -3.94
N LEU A 110 0.76 -3.29 -3.40
CA LEU A 110 -0.52 -3.82 -3.87
C LEU A 110 -1.31 -2.83 -4.72
N VAL A 111 -1.25 -1.53 -4.42
CA VAL A 111 -2.12 -0.55 -5.07
C VAL A 111 -1.68 -0.25 -6.49
N ILE A 112 -0.38 -0.08 -6.71
CA ILE A 112 0.10 0.29 -8.04
C ILE A 112 -0.34 -0.72 -9.12
N PRO A 113 -0.10 -2.04 -8.97
CA PRO A 113 -0.59 -3.01 -9.95
C PRO A 113 -2.13 -3.02 -10.06
N LEU A 114 -2.82 -2.81 -8.94
CA LEU A 114 -4.28 -2.78 -8.95
C LEU A 114 -4.82 -1.54 -9.67
N VAL A 115 -4.25 -0.37 -9.43
CA VAL A 115 -4.61 0.87 -10.14
C VAL A 115 -4.33 0.74 -11.63
N GLN A 116 -3.18 0.21 -12.03
CA GLN A 116 -2.85 -0.03 -13.44
C GLN A 116 -3.88 -0.93 -14.12
N ALA A 117 -4.30 -1.98 -13.44
CA ALA A 117 -5.25 -2.95 -13.99
C ALA A 117 -6.69 -2.43 -14.06
N LEU A 118 -7.09 -1.56 -13.13
CA LEU A 118 -8.47 -1.11 -12.98
C LEU A 118 -8.77 0.23 -13.63
N LEU A 119 -7.85 1.18 -13.50
CA LEU A 119 -8.05 2.57 -13.87
C LEU A 119 -7.13 3.01 -15.01
N GLY A 120 -6.02 2.30 -15.21
CA GLY A 120 -5.00 2.65 -16.19
C GLY A 120 -3.71 3.18 -15.57
N SER A 121 -2.64 3.17 -16.37
CA SER A 121 -1.30 3.58 -15.91
C SER A 121 -1.23 5.07 -15.56
N GLU A 122 -2.07 5.90 -16.16
CA GLU A 122 -2.16 7.35 -15.93
C GLU A 122 -2.62 7.69 -14.51
N TYR A 123 -3.38 6.80 -13.85
CA TYR A 123 -3.84 7.02 -12.48
C TYR A 123 -2.79 6.64 -11.41
N VAL A 124 -1.73 5.93 -11.79
CA VAL A 124 -0.68 5.51 -10.84
C VAL A 124 -0.03 6.69 -10.13
N VAL A 125 0.15 7.81 -10.81
CA VAL A 125 0.76 9.03 -10.23
C VAL A 125 -0.02 9.53 -9.01
N TYR A 126 -1.35 9.41 -9.00
CA TYR A 126 -2.18 9.83 -7.87
C TYR A 126 -2.03 8.91 -6.66
N SER A 127 -1.69 7.64 -6.86
CA SER A 127 -1.39 6.72 -5.76
C SER A 127 -0.08 7.09 -5.05
N CYS A 128 0.87 7.74 -5.74
CA CYS A 128 2.11 8.22 -5.15
C CYS A 128 1.85 9.21 -4.00
N ALA A 129 0.79 10.01 -4.08
CA ALA A 129 0.42 10.94 -3.00
C ALA A 129 0.19 10.22 -1.66
N PHE A 130 -0.54 9.10 -1.68
CA PHE A 130 -0.75 8.30 -0.47
C PHE A 130 0.56 7.67 0.02
N VAL A 131 1.36 7.13 -0.90
CA VAL A 131 2.65 6.49 -0.58
C VAL A 131 3.63 7.48 0.05
N ILE A 132 3.68 8.73 -0.44
CA ILE A 132 4.52 9.79 0.13
C ILE A 132 4.15 10.05 1.59
N VAL A 133 2.87 10.33 1.85
CA VAL A 133 2.38 10.65 3.19
C VAL A 133 2.61 9.47 4.14
N GLN A 134 2.27 8.26 3.69
CA GLN A 134 2.49 7.05 4.46
C GLN A 134 3.98 6.82 4.77
N LEU A 135 4.88 7.01 3.80
CA LEU A 135 6.31 6.80 3.99
C LEU A 135 6.89 7.76 5.04
N ILE A 136 6.51 9.04 4.98
CA ILE A 136 6.91 10.04 5.99
C ILE A 136 6.42 9.60 7.37
N LEU A 137 5.16 9.24 7.51
CA LEU A 137 4.57 8.81 8.77
C LEU A 137 5.15 7.48 9.27
N LEU A 138 5.50 6.56 8.38
CA LEU A 138 6.13 5.29 8.72
C LEU A 138 7.48 5.50 9.42
N TRP A 139 8.32 6.38 8.89
CA TRP A 139 9.65 6.67 9.45
C TRP A 139 9.64 7.73 10.56
N THR A 140 8.53 8.41 10.78
CA THR A 140 8.34 9.34 11.91
C THR A 140 7.50 8.69 13.00
N HIS A 141 6.18 8.58 12.80
CA HIS A 141 5.22 8.10 13.79
C HIS A 141 5.39 6.61 14.11
N ALA A 142 5.43 5.70 13.09
CA ALA A 142 5.54 4.27 13.37
C ALA A 142 6.89 3.95 14.01
N SER A 143 7.97 4.56 13.49
CA SER A 143 9.31 4.43 14.09
C SER A 143 9.33 4.86 15.55
N ALA A 144 8.78 6.04 15.87
CA ALA A 144 8.68 6.54 17.24
C ALA A 144 7.85 5.61 18.16
N CYS A 145 6.74 5.09 17.67
CA CYS A 145 5.91 4.13 18.41
C CYS A 145 6.67 2.82 18.70
N LEU A 146 7.35 2.27 17.72
CA LEU A 146 8.09 1.01 17.85
C LEU A 146 9.35 1.16 18.71
N GLN A 147 10.07 2.28 18.59
CA GLN A 147 11.23 2.55 19.46
C GLN A 147 10.85 2.90 20.88
N GLY A 148 9.63 3.43 21.10
CA GLY A 148 9.25 4.05 22.37
C GLY A 148 9.98 5.38 22.62
N SER A 149 10.45 6.05 21.56
CA SER A 149 11.17 7.30 21.60
C SER A 149 10.71 8.24 20.49
N THR A 150 10.81 9.55 20.71
CA THR A 150 10.43 10.57 19.73
C THR A 150 11.57 10.95 18.78
N LYS A 151 12.66 10.18 18.74
CA LYS A 151 13.79 10.47 17.84
C LYS A 151 13.38 10.23 16.40
N LEU A 152 13.42 11.29 15.59
CA LEU A 152 13.12 11.25 14.16
C LEU A 152 14.33 10.71 13.39
N GLU A 153 14.09 9.72 12.53
CA GLU A 153 15.12 9.12 11.69
C GLU A 153 15.18 9.76 10.29
N TRP A 154 15.38 11.09 10.26
CA TRP A 154 15.40 11.87 9.00
C TRP A 154 16.28 11.27 7.91
N LYS A 155 17.44 10.69 8.28
CA LYS A 155 18.32 10.05 7.31
C LYS A 155 17.65 8.89 6.58
N LYS A 156 16.87 8.06 7.29
CA LYS A 156 16.15 6.93 6.66
C LYS A 156 15.05 7.39 5.72
N ILE A 157 14.41 8.53 6.02
CA ILE A 157 13.43 9.13 5.11
C ILE A 157 14.13 9.65 3.86
N LEU A 158 15.15 10.49 4.03
CA LEU A 158 15.83 11.18 2.92
C LEU A 158 16.59 10.23 1.97
N ILE A 159 17.11 9.10 2.49
CA ILE A 159 17.84 8.09 1.70
C ILE A 159 16.90 7.01 1.16
N ASN A 160 15.60 7.08 1.45
CA ASN A 160 14.67 6.09 0.95
C ASN A 160 14.56 6.18 -0.58
N VAL A 161 14.90 5.08 -1.26
CA VAL A 161 14.97 5.01 -2.74
C VAL A 161 13.63 5.37 -3.39
N ASN A 162 12.50 4.96 -2.79
CA ASN A 162 11.19 5.27 -3.33
C ASN A 162 10.87 6.76 -3.20
N LEU A 163 11.26 7.38 -2.08
CA LEU A 163 11.12 8.84 -1.92
C LEU A 163 12.02 9.59 -2.91
N LEU A 164 13.26 9.13 -3.11
CA LEU A 164 14.17 9.71 -4.11
C LEU A 164 13.60 9.58 -5.51
N ALA A 165 13.00 8.44 -5.87
CA ALA A 165 12.34 8.24 -7.16
C ALA A 165 11.13 9.16 -7.33
N ILE A 166 10.32 9.35 -6.27
CA ILE A 166 9.19 10.30 -6.28
C ILE A 166 9.68 11.72 -6.49
N VAL A 167 10.71 12.15 -5.74
CA VAL A 167 11.28 13.49 -5.88
C VAL A 167 11.87 13.69 -7.27
N ALA A 168 12.62 12.72 -7.79
CA ALA A 168 13.20 12.79 -9.13
C ALA A 168 12.09 12.83 -10.20
N GLY A 169 11.07 11.97 -10.10
CA GLY A 169 9.93 11.97 -11.01
C GLY A 169 9.15 13.29 -10.98
N ALA A 170 8.88 13.81 -9.78
CA ALA A 170 8.20 15.10 -9.60
C ALA A 170 9.02 16.27 -10.18
N LEU A 171 10.35 16.24 -10.03
CA LEU A 171 11.23 17.26 -10.62
C LEU A 171 11.20 17.17 -12.14
N LEU A 172 11.28 15.98 -12.73
CA LEU A 172 11.17 15.79 -14.18
C LEU A 172 9.84 16.35 -14.71
N TYR A 173 8.73 16.04 -14.02
CA TYR A 173 7.41 16.55 -14.35
C TYR A 173 7.34 18.07 -14.26
N LEU A 174 7.77 18.68 -13.14
CA LEU A 174 7.71 20.14 -12.93
C LEU A 174 8.62 20.92 -13.87
N LEU A 175 9.76 20.33 -14.29
CA LEU A 175 10.69 20.92 -15.24
C LEU A 175 10.31 20.63 -16.70
N HIS A 176 9.21 19.93 -16.95
CA HIS A 176 8.73 19.50 -18.27
C HIS A 176 9.79 18.69 -19.04
N ILE A 177 10.59 17.86 -18.34
CA ILE A 177 11.64 17.03 -18.93
C ILE A 177 11.04 15.68 -19.30
N SER A 178 10.84 15.44 -20.60
CA SER A 178 10.45 14.13 -21.13
C SER A 178 11.69 13.25 -21.28
N LEU A 179 11.63 12.03 -20.76
CA LEU A 179 12.71 11.06 -20.94
C LEU A 179 12.69 10.49 -22.36
N PRO A 180 13.87 10.15 -22.94
CA PRO A 180 13.94 9.50 -24.25
C PRO A 180 13.13 8.20 -24.32
N ALA A 181 12.47 7.92 -25.43
CA ALA A 181 11.60 6.75 -25.60
C ALA A 181 12.22 5.40 -25.17
N PRO A 182 13.50 5.09 -25.44
CA PRO A 182 14.11 3.85 -24.94
C PRO A 182 14.14 3.76 -23.41
N ILE A 183 14.34 4.90 -22.71
CA ILE A 183 14.34 4.95 -21.24
C ILE A 183 12.92 4.70 -20.73
N VAL A 184 11.92 5.40 -21.26
CA VAL A 184 10.50 5.21 -20.87
C VAL A 184 10.06 3.77 -21.09
N SER A 185 10.39 3.17 -22.24
CA SER A 185 10.09 1.76 -22.53
C SER A 185 10.76 0.80 -21.57
N THR A 186 12.00 1.10 -21.15
CA THR A 186 12.71 0.29 -20.14
C THR A 186 12.05 0.42 -18.77
N LEU A 187 11.74 1.65 -18.34
CA LEU A 187 11.04 1.90 -17.07
C LEU A 187 9.69 1.17 -17.03
N SER A 188 8.93 1.23 -18.13
CA SER A 188 7.65 0.53 -18.26
C SER A 188 7.83 -1.00 -18.20
N SER A 189 8.79 -1.56 -18.94
CA SER A 189 9.05 -3.01 -18.95
C SER A 189 9.43 -3.55 -17.58
N VAL A 190 10.31 -2.86 -16.88
CA VAL A 190 10.71 -3.22 -15.51
C VAL A 190 9.54 -2.97 -14.53
N GLY A 191 8.83 -1.86 -14.71
CA GLY A 191 7.69 -1.48 -13.87
C GLY A 191 6.55 -2.50 -13.92
N ASN A 192 6.29 -3.12 -15.07
CA ASN A 192 5.25 -4.15 -15.22
C ASN A 192 5.50 -5.40 -14.37
N MET A 193 6.71 -5.59 -13.85
CA MET A 193 7.03 -6.67 -12.90
C MET A 193 6.49 -6.41 -11.49
N ILE A 194 5.98 -5.20 -11.17
CA ILE A 194 5.62 -4.82 -9.80
C ILE A 194 4.53 -5.73 -9.21
N GLY A 195 3.46 -5.99 -9.96
CA GLY A 195 2.37 -6.85 -9.53
C GLY A 195 2.82 -8.30 -9.26
N PRO A 196 3.36 -8.99 -10.26
CA PRO A 196 3.82 -10.37 -10.10
C PRO A 196 4.88 -10.51 -9.00
N MET A 197 5.88 -9.63 -8.96
CA MET A 197 6.95 -9.71 -7.96
C MET A 197 6.46 -9.42 -6.54
N GLY A 198 5.60 -8.41 -6.36
CA GLY A 198 5.02 -8.08 -5.07
C GLY A 198 4.18 -9.23 -4.49
N MET A 199 3.39 -9.89 -5.33
CA MET A 199 2.57 -11.03 -4.93
C MET A 199 3.40 -12.28 -4.66
N LEU A 200 4.41 -12.55 -5.49
CA LEU A 200 5.36 -13.64 -5.24
C LEU A 200 6.02 -13.49 -3.86
N LEU A 201 6.52 -12.31 -3.55
CA LEU A 201 7.12 -11.97 -2.25
C LEU A 201 6.13 -12.15 -1.10
N ALA A 202 4.88 -11.69 -1.26
CA ALA A 202 3.83 -11.90 -0.27
C ALA A 202 3.58 -13.39 -0.01
N GLY A 203 3.51 -14.20 -1.07
CA GLY A 203 3.36 -15.65 -0.97
C GLY A 203 4.53 -16.33 -0.27
N MET A 204 5.76 -15.94 -0.58
CA MET A 204 6.96 -16.43 0.09
C MET A 204 6.94 -16.10 1.59
N ALA A 205 6.58 -14.88 1.96
CA ALA A 205 6.46 -14.45 3.36
C ALA A 205 5.38 -15.26 4.12
N ILE A 206 4.24 -15.53 3.49
CA ILE A 206 3.18 -16.37 4.06
C ILE A 206 3.68 -17.80 4.33
N ALA A 207 4.54 -18.34 3.47
CA ALA A 207 5.08 -19.69 3.63
C ALA A 207 6.01 -19.84 4.84
N GLU A 208 6.59 -18.75 5.34
CA GLU A 208 7.46 -18.74 6.55
C GLU A 208 6.67 -18.89 7.85
N VAL A 209 5.39 -18.54 7.85
CA VAL A 209 4.59 -18.41 9.07
C VAL A 209 3.75 -19.66 9.33
N PRO A 210 3.63 -20.15 10.57
CA PRO A 210 2.77 -21.27 10.90
C PRO A 210 1.30 -20.87 10.83
N LEU A 211 0.66 -21.06 9.67
CA LEU A 211 -0.71 -20.61 9.38
C LEU A 211 -1.72 -21.08 10.44
N LYS A 212 -1.59 -22.33 10.94
CA LYS A 212 -2.47 -22.83 11.99
C LYS A 212 -2.48 -21.91 13.21
N LYS A 213 -1.29 -21.45 13.67
CA LYS A 213 -1.17 -20.52 14.81
C LYS A 213 -1.76 -19.16 14.47
N VAL A 214 -1.53 -18.66 13.25
CA VAL A 214 -2.07 -17.37 12.79
C VAL A 214 -3.59 -17.35 12.86
N PHE A 215 -4.24 -18.38 12.31
CA PHE A 215 -5.70 -18.48 12.27
C PHE A 215 -6.34 -18.85 13.62
N CYS A 216 -5.67 -19.63 14.45
CA CYS A 216 -6.22 -20.04 15.75
C CYS A 216 -6.08 -18.97 16.85
N THR A 217 -5.27 -17.91 16.64
CA THR A 217 -5.11 -16.84 17.63
C THR A 217 -6.20 -15.79 17.44
N LEU A 218 -7.28 -15.86 18.22
CA LEU A 218 -8.44 -14.97 18.08
C LEU A 218 -8.08 -13.48 18.19
N ARG A 219 -7.06 -13.14 18.96
CA ARG A 219 -6.60 -11.75 19.13
C ARG A 219 -6.14 -11.12 17.81
N ASN A 220 -5.62 -11.93 16.86
CA ASN A 220 -5.17 -11.43 15.55
C ASN A 220 -6.31 -10.84 14.71
N TYR A 221 -7.55 -11.32 14.91
CA TYR A 221 -8.69 -10.85 14.11
C TYR A 221 -9.10 -9.43 14.42
N LEU A 222 -8.95 -8.97 15.67
CA LEU A 222 -9.34 -7.62 16.05
C LEU A 222 -8.62 -6.54 15.23
N PRO A 223 -7.27 -6.45 15.20
CA PRO A 223 -6.59 -5.44 14.39
C PRO A 223 -6.83 -5.64 12.90
N VAL A 224 -7.00 -6.87 12.42
CA VAL A 224 -7.27 -7.15 11.01
C VAL A 224 -8.66 -6.68 10.59
N VAL A 225 -9.71 -6.93 11.39
CA VAL A 225 -11.06 -6.41 11.14
C VAL A 225 -11.08 -4.88 11.18
N LEU A 226 -10.40 -4.29 12.15
CA LEU A 226 -10.28 -2.83 12.23
C LEU A 226 -9.62 -2.27 10.98
N ARG A 227 -8.55 -2.90 10.50
CA ARG A 227 -7.79 -2.48 9.31
C ARG A 227 -8.58 -2.65 8.01
N LEU A 228 -9.21 -3.81 7.80
CA LEU A 228 -9.80 -4.17 6.51
C LEU A 228 -11.26 -3.73 6.34
N LEU A 229 -11.96 -3.48 7.43
CA LEU A 229 -13.38 -3.15 7.40
C LEU A 229 -13.67 -1.80 8.08
N VAL A 230 -13.33 -1.65 9.34
CA VAL A 230 -13.77 -0.48 10.13
C VAL A 230 -13.14 0.81 9.61
N VAL A 231 -11.83 0.84 9.46
CA VAL A 231 -11.10 2.02 8.96
C VAL A 231 -11.52 2.40 7.54
N PRO A 232 -11.59 1.47 6.55
CA PRO A 232 -12.08 1.77 5.22
C PRO A 232 -13.51 2.33 5.19
N VAL A 233 -14.43 1.75 5.99
CA VAL A 233 -15.81 2.24 6.06
C VAL A 233 -15.88 3.66 6.64
N ILE A 234 -15.13 3.95 7.70
CA ILE A 234 -15.07 5.30 8.29
C ILE A 234 -14.58 6.30 7.24
N VAL A 235 -13.49 5.98 6.54
CA VAL A 235 -12.96 6.83 5.48
C VAL A 235 -14.01 7.05 4.39
N LEU A 236 -14.64 5.98 3.91
CA LEU A 236 -15.65 6.07 2.86
C LEU A 236 -16.83 6.95 3.25
N LEU A 237 -17.34 6.80 4.47
CA LEU A 237 -18.43 7.64 4.98
C LEU A 237 -18.02 9.11 5.09
N LEU A 238 -16.81 9.40 5.54
CA LEU A 238 -16.28 10.77 5.59
C LEU A 238 -16.17 11.37 4.18
N LEU A 239 -15.60 10.63 3.22
CA LEU A 239 -15.47 11.08 1.84
C LEU A 239 -16.85 11.37 1.20
N ARG A 240 -17.85 10.54 1.51
CA ARG A 240 -19.24 10.77 1.09
C ARG A 240 -19.84 12.04 1.72
N VAL A 241 -19.68 12.20 3.03
CA VAL A 241 -20.25 13.35 3.76
C VAL A 241 -19.68 14.68 3.25
N VAL A 242 -18.38 14.73 2.94
CA VAL A 242 -17.76 15.95 2.39
C VAL A 242 -17.93 16.08 0.87
N HIS A 243 -18.65 15.18 0.22
CA HIS A 243 -18.84 15.16 -1.24
C HIS A 243 -17.52 15.23 -2.02
N ALA A 244 -16.49 14.52 -1.55
CA ALA A 244 -15.14 14.63 -2.06
C ALA A 244 -15.03 14.40 -3.57
N ALA A 245 -15.79 13.43 -4.13
CA ALA A 245 -15.74 13.12 -5.57
C ALA A 245 -16.16 14.29 -6.48
N GLY A 246 -16.94 15.24 -5.97
CA GLY A 246 -17.40 16.40 -6.71
C GLY A 246 -16.47 17.60 -6.69
N TRP A 247 -15.30 17.52 -6.03
CA TRP A 247 -14.40 18.68 -5.90
C TRP A 247 -13.64 19.01 -7.19
N ILE A 248 -13.40 18.00 -8.04
CA ILE A 248 -12.75 18.15 -9.34
C ILE A 248 -13.44 17.26 -10.39
N SER A 249 -13.23 17.54 -11.66
CA SER A 249 -13.90 16.87 -12.79
C SER A 249 -13.70 15.36 -12.84
N ASP A 250 -12.51 14.86 -12.52
CA ASP A 250 -12.18 13.42 -12.47
C ASP A 250 -12.04 12.90 -11.03
N GLY A 251 -12.71 13.57 -10.10
CA GLY A 251 -12.55 13.33 -8.67
C GLY A 251 -12.89 11.91 -8.23
N LYS A 252 -13.90 11.26 -8.83
CA LYS A 252 -14.29 9.89 -8.49
C LYS A 252 -13.18 8.88 -8.77
N ALA A 253 -12.55 8.92 -9.95
CA ALA A 253 -11.49 7.99 -10.32
C ALA A 253 -10.21 8.21 -9.50
N ILE A 254 -9.81 9.48 -9.32
CA ILE A 254 -8.66 9.83 -8.48
C ILE A 254 -8.92 9.45 -7.02
N LEU A 255 -10.14 9.68 -6.52
CA LEU A 255 -10.52 9.30 -5.17
C LEU A 255 -10.50 7.77 -4.98
N MET A 256 -10.96 7.00 -5.98
CA MET A 256 -10.84 5.54 -5.99
C MET A 256 -9.38 5.12 -5.87
N THR A 257 -8.46 5.74 -6.62
CA THR A 257 -7.03 5.46 -6.58
C THR A 257 -6.45 5.62 -5.17
N VAL A 258 -6.76 6.73 -4.50
CA VAL A 258 -6.29 6.99 -3.14
C VAL A 258 -7.00 6.08 -2.12
N TYR A 259 -8.29 5.80 -2.30
CA TYR A 259 -9.05 4.91 -1.45
C TYR A 259 -8.57 3.45 -1.55
N LEU A 260 -8.19 2.98 -2.74
CA LEU A 260 -7.55 1.67 -2.92
C LEU A 260 -6.32 1.53 -2.01
N SER A 261 -5.53 2.60 -1.87
CA SER A 261 -4.39 2.60 -0.95
C SER A 261 -4.80 2.41 0.52
N ALA A 262 -5.96 2.95 0.91
CA ALA A 262 -6.48 2.85 2.27
C ALA A 262 -7.03 1.45 2.61
N ILE A 263 -7.61 0.72 1.64
CA ILE A 263 -8.26 -0.58 1.86
C ILE A 263 -7.31 -1.78 1.78
N THR A 264 -6.04 -1.58 1.39
CA THR A 264 -5.05 -2.67 1.32
C THR A 264 -4.70 -3.22 2.70
N PRO A 265 -4.23 -4.48 2.80
CA PRO A 265 -3.84 -5.11 4.06
C PRO A 265 -2.69 -4.38 4.77
N SER A 266 -2.29 -4.87 5.92
CA SER A 266 -1.18 -4.32 6.71
C SER A 266 0.13 -4.30 5.92
N CYS A 267 1.01 -3.34 6.23
CA CYS A 267 2.27 -3.14 5.52
C CYS A 267 3.35 -4.14 5.95
N ALA A 268 3.96 -4.84 4.99
CA ALA A 268 5.10 -5.73 5.25
C ALA A 268 6.29 -5.00 5.90
N THR A 269 6.49 -3.72 5.58
CA THR A 269 7.56 -2.89 6.16
C THR A 269 7.44 -2.75 7.68
N VAL A 270 6.21 -2.78 8.23
CA VAL A 270 5.98 -2.75 9.69
C VAL A 270 6.63 -3.96 10.37
N THR A 271 6.54 -5.15 9.75
CA THR A 271 7.21 -6.36 10.26
C THR A 271 8.73 -6.21 10.27
N SER A 272 9.31 -5.67 9.21
CA SER A 272 10.74 -5.39 9.14
C SER A 272 11.19 -4.34 10.17
N MET A 273 10.38 -3.31 10.40
CA MET A 273 10.65 -2.32 11.45
C MET A 273 10.51 -2.91 12.86
N ALA A 274 9.53 -3.81 13.08
CA ALA A 274 9.40 -4.53 14.34
C ALA A 274 10.66 -5.36 14.65
N GLN A 275 11.23 -6.04 13.65
CA GLN A 275 12.54 -6.73 13.78
C GLN A 275 13.67 -5.75 14.12
N LEU A 276 13.75 -4.64 13.38
CA LEU A 276 14.81 -3.63 13.56
C LEU A 276 14.80 -3.04 14.98
N TYR A 277 13.62 -2.84 15.56
CA TYR A 277 13.45 -2.24 16.89
C TYR A 277 13.23 -3.26 18.01
N ASN A 278 13.54 -4.55 17.77
CA ASN A 278 13.42 -5.65 18.73
C ASN A 278 12.00 -5.74 19.36
N ARG A 279 10.96 -5.55 18.54
CA ARG A 279 9.56 -5.76 18.91
C ARG A 279 9.07 -7.13 18.43
N ASP A 280 7.84 -7.50 18.77
CA ASP A 280 7.26 -8.78 18.36
C ASP A 280 6.99 -8.82 16.84
N ALA A 281 8.04 -9.10 16.06
CA ALA A 281 7.95 -9.24 14.62
C ALA A 281 7.13 -10.48 14.20
N ALA A 282 7.06 -11.51 15.04
CA ALA A 282 6.25 -12.70 14.76
C ALA A 282 4.77 -12.34 14.80
N HIS A 283 4.32 -11.55 15.78
CA HIS A 283 2.95 -11.05 15.84
C HIS A 283 2.65 -10.13 14.64
N SER A 284 3.56 -9.19 14.30
CA SER A 284 3.39 -8.33 13.12
C SER A 284 3.27 -9.13 11.83
N SER A 285 4.11 -10.17 11.64
CA SER A 285 4.04 -11.06 10.49
C SER A 285 2.71 -11.83 10.45
N ALA A 286 2.20 -12.27 11.59
CA ALA A 286 0.89 -12.93 11.67
C ALA A 286 -0.25 -12.00 11.23
N LEU A 287 -0.23 -10.74 11.67
CA LEU A 287 -1.22 -9.73 11.26
C LEU A 287 -1.13 -9.41 9.76
N TYR A 288 0.10 -9.26 9.24
CA TYR A 288 0.34 -9.07 7.82
C TYR A 288 -0.23 -10.23 6.99
N VAL A 289 0.10 -11.47 7.33
CA VAL A 289 -0.37 -12.67 6.64
C VAL A 289 -1.89 -12.79 6.69
N LEU A 290 -2.48 -12.65 7.88
CA LEU A 290 -3.92 -12.78 8.06
C LEU A 290 -4.67 -11.68 7.30
N SER A 291 -4.22 -10.42 7.39
CA SER A 291 -4.83 -9.32 6.66
C SER A 291 -4.69 -9.49 5.14
N THR A 292 -3.53 -9.96 4.64
CA THR A 292 -3.32 -10.22 3.22
C THR A 292 -4.27 -11.29 2.69
N LEU A 293 -4.42 -12.41 3.42
CA LEU A 293 -5.34 -13.48 3.00
C LEU A 293 -6.81 -13.02 3.04
N LEU A 294 -7.22 -12.29 4.07
CA LEU A 294 -8.60 -11.82 4.18
C LEU A 294 -8.91 -10.66 3.22
N SER A 295 -7.89 -9.93 2.75
CA SER A 295 -8.07 -8.85 1.78
C SER A 295 -8.61 -9.32 0.43
N ILE A 296 -8.46 -10.62 0.08
CA ILE A 296 -9.08 -11.25 -1.09
C ILE A 296 -10.58 -10.96 -1.16
N PHE A 297 -11.24 -11.03 0.01
CA PHE A 297 -12.68 -10.84 0.10
C PHE A 297 -13.05 -9.39 0.45
N THR A 298 -12.25 -8.74 1.30
CA THR A 298 -12.61 -7.41 1.81
C THR A 298 -12.33 -6.30 0.81
N MET A 299 -11.30 -6.40 -0.03
CA MET A 299 -11.01 -5.38 -1.04
C MET A 299 -12.14 -5.26 -2.08
N PRO A 300 -12.61 -6.35 -2.73
CA PRO A 300 -13.75 -6.26 -3.63
C PRO A 300 -15.02 -5.71 -2.96
N LEU A 301 -15.27 -6.12 -1.71
CA LEU A 301 -16.41 -5.61 -0.94
C LEU A 301 -16.31 -4.10 -0.73
N MET A 302 -15.15 -3.58 -0.33
CA MET A 302 -14.95 -2.15 -0.09
C MET A 302 -15.01 -1.32 -1.39
N ILE A 303 -14.53 -1.87 -2.49
CA ILE A 303 -14.65 -1.23 -3.82
C ILE A 303 -16.12 -1.19 -4.24
N GLY A 304 -16.86 -2.30 -4.08
CA GLY A 304 -18.29 -2.31 -4.36
C GLY A 304 -19.07 -1.29 -3.51
N LEU A 305 -18.72 -1.14 -2.23
CA LEU A 305 -19.29 -0.11 -1.37
C LEU A 305 -18.93 1.31 -1.83
N PHE A 306 -17.70 1.53 -2.29
CA PHE A 306 -17.28 2.81 -2.86
C PHE A 306 -18.12 3.17 -4.08
N GLU A 307 -18.31 2.24 -5.03
CA GLU A 307 -19.11 2.48 -6.24
C GLU A 307 -20.58 2.81 -5.94
N VAL A 308 -21.14 2.25 -4.88
CA VAL A 308 -22.54 2.51 -4.48
C VAL A 308 -22.66 3.82 -3.72
N LEU A 309 -21.65 4.20 -2.92
CA LEU A 309 -21.75 5.34 -2.01
C LEU A 309 -21.20 6.64 -2.60
N ILE A 310 -20.23 6.56 -3.50
CA ILE A 310 -19.55 7.68 -4.15
C ILE A 310 -19.91 7.69 -5.65
#